data_9ea07d3fbdf14b2ebb41e68c7586617e
#
_entry.id   9ea07d3fbdf14b2ebb41e68c7586617e
#
_cell.length_a   1.000
_cell.length_b   1.000
_cell.length_c   1.000
_cell.angle_alpha   90.00
_cell.angle_beta   90.00
_cell.angle_gamma   90.00
#
_symmetry.space_group_name_H-M   'P 1'
#
loop_
_entity.id
_entity.type
_entity.pdbx_description
1 polymer ?
#
loop_
_entity_poly.entity_id
_entity_poly.type
_entity_poly.pdbx_seq_one_letter_code
_entity_poly.pdbx_strand_id
1 'polypeptide(L)'
;LRGLQQYNICRGLADEILQGESWKKIGSTRYTNDKQITDHYAIIPTGQGLGNLRNLSELSAKVYETIVRRFLSIFYPSAVYQKVALVTEIGGEQFFSNFRVLVEEGYLKTMHYSFFRKKDEDENGKKDEETTCDPAFLVALSQLKKGSELNLLGLSIKEGETSPPKRYTSGSMILAM
;
A
#
# COMPACT_ATOMS: atom_id res chain seq x y z
N LEU A 1 18.24 -7.19 11.04
CA LEU A 1 17.40 -6.23 11.74
C LEU A 1 18.22 -5.33 12.68
N ARG A 2 19.06 -5.89 13.59
CA ARG A 2 19.84 -5.06 14.56
C ARG A 2 20.71 -4.01 13.89
N GLY A 3 21.35 -4.30 12.76
CA GLY A 3 22.11 -3.29 12.00
C GLY A 3 21.25 -2.15 11.48
N LEU A 4 19.98 -2.41 11.15
CA LEU A 4 19.04 -1.41 10.64
C LEU A 4 18.53 -0.43 11.70
N GLN A 5 18.69 -0.72 12.99
CA GLN A 5 18.43 0.23 14.08
C GLN A 5 19.33 1.47 14.00
N GLN A 6 20.48 1.37 13.31
CA GLN A 6 21.36 2.50 13.06
C GLN A 6 20.94 3.36 11.87
N TYR A 7 20.00 2.90 11.06
CA TYR A 7 19.46 3.64 9.92
C TYR A 7 18.30 4.52 10.38
N ASN A 8 18.56 5.79 10.62
CA ASN A 8 17.64 6.73 11.25
C ASN A 8 16.24 6.76 10.60
N ILE A 9 16.18 6.66 9.25
CA ILE A 9 14.90 6.71 8.50
C ILE A 9 13.98 5.54 8.84
N CYS A 10 14.54 4.37 9.17
CA CYS A 10 13.79 3.14 9.43
C CYS A 10 13.98 2.59 10.85
N ARG A 11 14.68 3.32 11.73
CA ARG A 11 14.98 2.88 13.10
C ARG A 11 13.73 2.43 13.83
N GLY A 12 12.68 3.26 13.88
CA GLY A 12 11.45 2.97 14.61
C GLY A 12 10.78 1.69 14.14
N LEU A 13 10.78 1.43 12.82
CA LEU A 13 10.25 0.19 12.24
C LEU A 13 11.08 -1.04 12.66
N ALA A 14 12.40 -0.92 12.66
CA ALA A 14 13.29 -2.01 13.08
C ALA A 14 13.15 -2.31 14.58
N ASP A 15 13.02 -1.28 15.41
CA ASP A 15 12.81 -1.40 16.86
C ASP A 15 11.48 -2.10 17.15
N GLU A 16 10.40 -1.71 16.50
CA GLU A 16 9.08 -2.30 16.65
C GLU A 16 9.08 -3.80 16.28
N ILE A 17 9.72 -4.17 15.17
CA ILE A 17 9.84 -5.56 14.75
C ILE A 17 10.63 -6.40 15.77
N LEU A 18 11.70 -5.84 16.32
CA LEU A 18 12.53 -6.53 17.30
C LEU A 18 11.81 -6.69 18.64
N GLN A 19 11.12 -5.67 19.12
CA GLN A 19 10.35 -5.69 20.38
C GLN A 19 9.12 -6.60 20.27
N GLY A 20 8.41 -6.54 19.14
CA GLY A 20 7.23 -7.39 18.87
C GLY A 20 7.58 -8.82 18.47
N GLU A 21 8.86 -9.15 18.32
CA GLU A 21 9.38 -10.47 17.98
C GLU A 21 8.77 -11.09 16.69
N SER A 22 8.18 -10.28 15.82
CA SER A 22 7.54 -10.76 14.58
C SER A 22 8.52 -11.46 13.63
N TRP A 23 9.82 -11.16 13.75
CA TRP A 23 10.88 -11.82 13.01
C TRP A 23 11.01 -13.34 13.31
N LYS A 24 10.58 -13.81 14.49
CA LYS A 24 10.65 -15.23 14.86
C LYS A 24 9.76 -16.12 13.97
N LYS A 25 8.70 -15.55 13.43
CA LYS A 25 7.71 -16.27 12.61
C LYS A 25 8.01 -16.26 11.12
N ILE A 26 9.06 -15.53 10.68
CA ILE A 26 9.31 -15.31 9.24
C ILE A 26 9.53 -16.61 8.47
N GLY A 27 10.18 -17.59 9.06
CA GLY A 27 10.48 -18.89 8.43
C GLY A 27 9.23 -19.71 8.06
N SER A 28 8.07 -19.42 8.67
CA SER A 28 6.81 -20.10 8.37
C SER A 28 5.89 -19.28 7.47
N THR A 29 6.39 -18.18 6.90
CA THR A 29 5.59 -17.30 6.03
C THR A 29 5.86 -17.58 4.56
N ARG A 30 4.99 -17.06 3.69
CA ARG A 30 5.17 -17.10 2.22
C ARG A 30 6.42 -16.39 1.71
N TYR A 31 7.13 -15.64 2.56
CA TYR A 31 8.31 -14.85 2.19
C TYR A 31 9.60 -15.64 2.26
N THR A 32 9.57 -16.89 2.78
CA THR A 32 10.72 -17.78 2.86
C THR A 32 10.35 -19.13 2.25
N ASN A 33 11.12 -19.55 1.26
CA ASN A 33 10.91 -20.85 0.62
C ASN A 33 12.24 -21.39 0.09
N ASP A 34 12.92 -22.20 0.89
CA ASP A 34 14.22 -22.78 0.55
C ASP A 34 14.17 -23.70 -0.69
N LYS A 35 12.99 -24.26 -0.99
CA LYS A 35 12.82 -25.14 -2.18
C LYS A 35 12.84 -24.38 -3.50
N GLN A 36 12.65 -23.06 -3.46
CA GLN A 36 12.66 -22.19 -4.63
C GLN A 36 14.00 -21.47 -4.84
N ILE A 37 14.99 -21.75 -3.99
CA ILE A 37 16.33 -21.19 -4.17
C ILE A 37 17.00 -21.93 -5.34
N THR A 38 17.38 -21.17 -6.35
CA THR A 38 18.20 -21.67 -7.49
C THR A 38 19.60 -21.10 -7.39
N ASP A 39 19.90 -20.05 -8.16
CA ASP A 39 21.23 -19.47 -8.30
C ASP A 39 21.42 -18.22 -7.44
N HIS A 40 20.33 -17.60 -6.98
CA HIS A 40 20.37 -16.33 -6.29
C HIS A 40 19.59 -16.34 -4.97
N TYR A 41 20.17 -15.68 -3.97
CA TYR A 41 19.52 -15.44 -2.69
C TYR A 41 18.80 -14.08 -2.71
N ALA A 42 17.89 -13.88 -1.75
CA ALA A 42 17.24 -12.58 -1.56
C ALA A 42 18.27 -11.50 -1.17
N ILE A 43 18.04 -10.28 -1.65
CA ILE A 43 18.83 -9.12 -1.23
C ILE A 43 18.34 -8.70 0.15
N ILE A 44 19.20 -8.81 1.14
CA ILE A 44 18.90 -8.47 2.53
C ILE A 44 19.81 -7.32 2.97
N PRO A 45 19.24 -6.18 3.42
CA PRO A 45 20.03 -5.07 3.92
C PRO A 45 20.66 -5.45 5.27
N THR A 46 21.98 -5.37 5.36
CA THR A 46 22.72 -5.74 6.58
C THR A 46 22.74 -4.64 7.62
N GLY A 47 22.60 -3.38 7.20
CA GLY A 47 22.81 -2.20 8.04
C GLY A 47 24.28 -1.90 8.30
N GLN A 48 25.21 -2.49 7.55
CA GLN A 48 26.62 -2.17 7.60
C GLN A 48 26.95 -1.03 6.65
N GLY A 49 27.95 -0.22 6.99
CA GLY A 49 28.44 0.84 6.13
C GLY A 49 27.47 2.03 5.97
N LEU A 50 26.52 2.19 6.86
CA LEU A 50 25.52 3.29 6.80
C LEU A 50 26.13 4.69 6.81
N GLY A 51 27.32 4.86 7.38
CA GLY A 51 28.07 6.12 7.31
C GLY A 51 28.39 6.57 5.88
N ASN A 52 28.52 5.64 4.96
CA ASN A 52 28.83 5.91 3.55
C ASN A 52 27.60 6.36 2.75
N LEU A 53 26.39 6.26 3.29
CA LEU A 53 25.17 6.71 2.61
C LEU A 53 25.20 8.20 2.26
N ARG A 54 25.92 9.00 3.06
CA ARG A 54 26.09 10.46 2.80
C ARG A 54 26.88 10.76 1.52
N ASN A 55 27.67 9.80 1.05
CA ASN A 55 28.50 9.90 -0.14
C ASN A 55 27.82 9.34 -1.39
N LEU A 56 26.62 8.78 -1.24
CA LEU A 56 25.85 8.25 -2.36
C LEU A 56 25.09 9.34 -3.10
N SER A 57 24.81 9.07 -4.39
CA SER A 57 23.85 9.89 -5.13
C SER A 57 22.47 9.82 -4.48
N GLU A 58 21.66 10.86 -4.67
CA GLU A 58 20.27 10.89 -4.18
C GLU A 58 19.47 9.66 -4.66
N LEU A 59 19.65 9.28 -5.92
CA LEU A 59 19.00 8.09 -6.49
C LEU A 59 19.41 6.81 -5.75
N SER A 60 20.69 6.62 -5.50
CA SER A 60 21.19 5.44 -4.77
C SER A 60 20.66 5.38 -3.34
N ALA A 61 20.55 6.52 -2.66
CA ALA A 61 19.96 6.60 -1.32
C ALA A 61 18.47 6.23 -1.32
N LYS A 62 17.69 6.70 -2.31
CA LYS A 62 16.27 6.33 -2.49
C LYS A 62 16.11 4.84 -2.76
N VAL A 63 16.96 4.26 -3.61
CA VAL A 63 16.95 2.81 -3.89
C VAL A 63 17.25 2.02 -2.62
N TYR A 64 18.26 2.42 -1.84
CA TYR A 64 18.58 1.77 -0.58
C TYR A 64 17.41 1.82 0.41
N GLU A 65 16.80 2.99 0.60
CA GLU A 65 15.61 3.13 1.44
C GLU A 65 14.48 2.20 0.97
N THR A 66 14.25 2.13 -0.34
CA THR A 66 13.22 1.26 -0.92
C THR A 66 13.48 -0.22 -0.58
N ILE A 67 14.72 -0.67 -0.71
CA ILE A 67 15.11 -2.05 -0.36
C ILE A 67 14.90 -2.30 1.14
N VAL A 68 15.34 -1.38 2.01
CA VAL A 68 15.18 -1.52 3.46
C VAL A 68 13.71 -1.59 3.85
N ARG A 69 12.89 -0.69 3.36
CA ARG A 69 11.45 -0.64 3.66
C ARG A 69 10.74 -1.90 3.15
N ARG A 70 11.06 -2.34 1.93
CA ARG A 70 10.52 -3.58 1.40
C ARG A 70 10.93 -4.80 2.23
N PHE A 71 12.17 -4.86 2.69
CA PHE A 71 12.63 -5.90 3.60
C PHE A 71 11.89 -5.86 4.95
N LEU A 72 11.71 -4.68 5.53
CA LEU A 72 10.99 -4.53 6.80
C LEU A 72 9.50 -4.89 6.67
N SER A 73 8.89 -4.66 5.51
CA SER A 73 7.46 -4.92 5.30
C SER A 73 7.05 -6.40 5.47
N ILE A 74 7.98 -7.34 5.26
CA ILE A 74 7.67 -8.78 5.40
C ILE A 74 7.42 -9.21 6.86
N PHE A 75 7.81 -8.40 7.83
CA PHE A 75 7.63 -8.67 9.25
C PHE A 75 6.33 -8.10 9.82
N TYR A 76 5.59 -7.34 9.03
CA TYR A 76 4.30 -6.77 9.40
C TYR A 76 3.13 -7.61 8.87
N PRO A 77 1.97 -7.57 9.54
CA PRO A 77 0.76 -8.21 9.03
C PRO A 77 0.28 -7.54 7.74
N SER A 78 -0.65 -8.19 7.04
CA SER A 78 -1.33 -7.60 5.89
C SER A 78 -2.16 -6.39 6.31
N ALA A 79 -2.27 -5.40 5.43
CA ALA A 79 -3.24 -4.32 5.61
C ALA A 79 -4.66 -4.86 5.51
N VAL A 80 -5.54 -4.37 6.38
CA VAL A 80 -6.95 -4.77 6.42
C VAL A 80 -7.80 -3.61 5.95
N TYR A 81 -8.64 -3.88 4.96
CA TYR A 81 -9.59 -2.93 4.41
C TYR A 81 -11.01 -3.42 4.61
N GLN A 82 -11.88 -2.53 5.04
CA GLN A 82 -13.32 -2.74 4.99
C GLN A 82 -13.84 -2.26 3.65
N LYS A 83 -14.52 -3.15 2.91
CA LYS A 83 -15.22 -2.81 1.66
C LYS A 83 -16.70 -2.63 1.94
N VAL A 84 -17.26 -1.56 1.41
CA VAL A 84 -18.68 -1.26 1.47
C VAL A 84 -19.20 -1.11 0.05
N ALA A 85 -20.20 -1.89 -0.30
CA ALA A 85 -20.96 -1.73 -1.55
C ALA A 85 -22.32 -1.13 -1.21
N LEU A 86 -22.62 0.00 -1.82
CA LEU A 86 -23.89 0.71 -1.67
C LEU A 86 -24.62 0.72 -3.02
N VAL A 87 -25.87 0.38 -3.00
CA VAL A 87 -26.78 0.53 -4.15
C VAL A 87 -27.88 1.49 -3.74
N THR A 88 -27.99 2.60 -4.43
CA THR A 88 -29.07 3.58 -4.27
C THR A 88 -29.98 3.54 -5.48
N GLU A 89 -31.27 3.77 -5.28
CA GLU A 89 -32.28 3.80 -6.33
C GLU A 89 -32.91 5.18 -6.40
N ILE A 90 -32.98 5.75 -7.60
CA ILE A 90 -33.55 7.07 -7.85
C ILE A 90 -34.42 6.96 -9.10
N GLY A 91 -35.73 7.14 -8.98
CA GLY A 91 -36.65 7.08 -10.11
C GLY A 91 -36.67 5.73 -10.86
N GLY A 92 -36.34 4.61 -10.18
CA GLY A 92 -36.25 3.30 -10.78
C GLY A 92 -34.88 2.92 -11.33
N GLU A 93 -33.94 3.86 -11.36
CA GLU A 93 -32.55 3.64 -11.79
C GLU A 93 -31.65 3.34 -10.61
N GLN A 94 -30.69 2.40 -10.79
CA GLN A 94 -29.77 1.97 -9.75
C GLN A 94 -28.38 2.60 -9.93
N PHE A 95 -27.86 3.14 -8.84
CA PHE A 95 -26.52 3.72 -8.76
C PHE A 95 -25.66 2.90 -7.81
N PHE A 96 -24.53 2.40 -8.33
CA PHE A 96 -23.62 1.54 -7.59
C PHE A 96 -22.42 2.34 -7.11
N SER A 97 -22.13 2.27 -5.81
CA SER A 97 -20.99 2.92 -5.20
C SER A 97 -20.19 1.92 -4.38
N ASN A 98 -18.89 1.87 -4.62
CA ASN A 98 -17.96 1.02 -3.89
C ASN A 98 -16.97 1.89 -3.12
N PHE A 99 -16.84 1.60 -1.83
CA PHE A 99 -15.92 2.31 -0.94
C PHE A 99 -14.97 1.31 -0.30
N ARG A 100 -13.74 1.75 -0.07
CA ARG A 100 -12.74 1.00 0.65
C ARG A 100 -12.10 1.87 1.72
N VAL A 101 -12.14 1.41 2.96
CA VAL A 101 -11.54 2.10 4.10
C VAL A 101 -10.48 1.24 4.72
N LEU A 102 -9.31 1.83 4.96
CA LEU A 102 -8.20 1.20 5.67
C LEU A 102 -8.56 1.10 7.17
N VAL A 103 -8.67 -0.12 7.68
CA VAL A 103 -8.96 -0.40 9.09
C VAL A 103 -7.68 -0.67 9.87
N GLU A 104 -6.79 -1.49 9.29
CA GLU A 104 -5.49 -1.77 9.87
C GLU A 104 -4.40 -1.52 8.82
N GLU A 105 -3.45 -0.67 9.17
CA GLU A 105 -2.38 -0.26 8.25
C GLU A 105 -1.43 -1.42 7.91
N GLY A 106 -1.13 -2.28 8.88
CA GLY A 106 -0.25 -3.42 8.67
C GLY A 106 1.09 -3.02 8.03
N TYR A 107 1.51 -3.72 6.97
CA TYR A 107 2.76 -3.45 6.26
C TYR A 107 2.81 -2.08 5.56
N LEU A 108 1.69 -1.42 5.31
CA LEU A 108 1.66 -0.10 4.68
C LEU A 108 2.40 0.94 5.52
N LYS A 109 2.47 0.75 6.83
CA LYS A 109 3.29 1.56 7.74
C LYS A 109 4.75 1.70 7.27
N THR A 110 5.27 0.69 6.58
CA THR A 110 6.63 0.72 6.05
C THR A 110 6.76 1.48 4.74
N MET A 111 5.66 1.83 4.07
CA MET A 111 5.63 2.43 2.73
C MET A 111 5.71 3.97 2.72
N HIS A 112 5.84 4.60 3.89
CA HIS A 112 6.03 6.06 4.00
C HIS A 112 7.48 6.44 3.69
N TYR A 113 7.80 6.55 2.41
CA TYR A 113 9.15 6.88 1.95
C TYR A 113 9.53 8.33 2.26
N SER A 114 10.79 8.54 2.68
CA SER A 114 11.29 9.87 3.04
C SER A 114 11.33 10.85 1.87
N PHE A 115 11.38 10.35 0.65
CA PHE A 115 11.50 11.12 -0.59
C PHE A 115 10.16 11.37 -1.30
N PHE A 116 9.05 10.80 -0.84
CA PHE A 116 7.72 11.16 -1.35
C PHE A 116 7.28 12.48 -0.73
N ARG A 117 6.91 13.44 -1.57
CA ARG A 117 6.24 14.66 -1.13
C ARG A 117 4.74 14.36 -0.98
N LYS A 118 4.09 14.98 0.01
CA LYS A 118 2.63 14.84 0.21
C LYS A 118 1.78 15.14 -1.04
N LYS A 119 2.34 15.90 -2.02
CA LYS A 119 1.67 16.18 -3.30
C LYS A 119 1.67 15.01 -4.28
N ASP A 120 2.64 14.10 -4.16
CA ASP A 120 2.77 12.96 -5.08
C ASP A 120 1.75 11.85 -4.77
N GLU A 121 1.15 11.88 -3.57
CA GLU A 121 0.06 10.98 -3.19
C GLU A 121 -1.21 11.24 -4.00
N ASP A 122 -1.45 12.50 -4.42
CA ASP A 122 -2.65 12.88 -5.19
C ASP A 122 -2.52 12.61 -6.70
N GLU A 123 -1.29 12.59 -7.25
CA GLU A 123 -1.08 12.47 -8.70
C GLU A 123 -0.82 11.03 -9.18
N ASN A 124 -0.26 10.15 -8.33
CA ASN A 124 0.05 8.76 -8.70
C ASN A 124 -1.03 7.75 -8.29
N GLY A 125 -2.07 8.19 -7.61
CA GLY A 125 -3.26 7.40 -7.37
C GLY A 125 -3.95 7.10 -8.68
N LYS A 126 -3.61 5.97 -9.33
CA LYS A 126 -4.62 5.29 -10.13
C LYS A 126 -5.82 5.17 -9.22
N LYS A 127 -6.84 5.95 -9.48
CA LYS A 127 -8.16 5.73 -8.90
C LYS A 127 -8.58 4.33 -9.38
N ASP A 128 -8.27 3.31 -8.60
CA ASP A 128 -9.12 2.15 -8.61
C ASP A 128 -10.52 2.70 -8.39
N GLU A 129 -11.52 2.17 -9.06
CA GLU A 129 -12.93 2.64 -8.99
C GLU A 129 -13.47 2.64 -7.55
N GLU A 130 -12.68 2.16 -6.58
CA GLU A 130 -12.96 2.16 -5.15
C GLU A 130 -12.43 3.46 -4.53
N THR A 131 -13.33 4.39 -4.23
CA THR A 131 -12.97 5.64 -3.54
C THR A 131 -12.54 5.32 -2.10
N THR A 132 -11.32 5.75 -1.70
CA THR A 132 -10.94 5.76 -0.29
C THR A 132 -11.77 6.81 0.43
N CYS A 133 -12.46 6.43 1.49
CA CYS A 133 -13.30 7.33 2.25
C CYS A 133 -12.83 7.45 3.71
N ASP A 134 -13.24 8.55 4.35
CA ASP A 134 -12.98 8.84 5.75
C ASP A 134 -13.64 7.76 6.65
N PRO A 135 -12.97 7.29 7.71
CA PRO A 135 -13.58 6.44 8.74
C PRO A 135 -14.89 6.98 9.30
N ALA A 136 -15.05 8.31 9.44
CA ALA A 136 -16.29 8.91 9.89
C ALA A 136 -17.47 8.64 8.92
N PHE A 137 -17.20 8.60 7.63
CA PHE A 137 -18.20 8.25 6.62
C PHE A 137 -18.65 6.79 6.72
N LEU A 138 -17.73 5.88 7.09
CA LEU A 138 -18.08 4.49 7.37
C LEU A 138 -19.09 4.36 8.51
N VAL A 139 -18.89 5.12 9.59
CA VAL A 139 -19.80 5.10 10.74
C VAL A 139 -21.19 5.56 10.30
N ALA A 140 -21.28 6.61 9.50
CA ALA A 140 -22.56 7.08 8.94
C ALA A 140 -23.20 6.02 8.04
N LEU A 141 -22.44 5.37 7.15
CA LEU A 141 -22.95 4.30 6.29
C LEU A 141 -23.41 3.07 7.09
N SER A 142 -22.75 2.73 8.19
CA SER A 142 -23.13 1.58 9.03
C SER A 142 -24.49 1.73 9.72
N GLN A 143 -24.98 2.96 9.85
CA GLN A 143 -26.29 3.25 10.41
C GLN A 143 -27.43 3.08 9.37
N LEU A 144 -27.11 3.04 8.08
CA LEU A 144 -28.09 2.82 7.03
C LEU A 144 -28.54 1.38 7.00
N LYS A 145 -29.83 1.18 6.76
CA LYS A 145 -30.45 -0.13 6.54
C LYS A 145 -31.02 -0.20 5.13
N LYS A 146 -31.26 -1.42 4.66
CA LYS A 146 -31.96 -1.59 3.38
C LYS A 146 -33.33 -0.89 3.43
N GLY A 147 -33.57 0.00 2.47
CA GLY A 147 -34.78 0.83 2.41
C GLY A 147 -34.69 2.15 3.18
N SER A 148 -33.51 2.53 3.71
CA SER A 148 -33.32 3.89 4.25
C SER A 148 -33.43 4.91 3.12
N GLU A 149 -34.17 5.97 3.37
CA GLU A 149 -34.29 7.09 2.43
C GLU A 149 -33.14 8.09 2.65
N LEU A 150 -32.58 8.58 1.55
CA LEU A 150 -31.51 9.57 1.55
C LEU A 150 -31.96 10.79 0.74
N ASN A 151 -31.60 12.00 1.21
CA ASN A 151 -31.87 13.22 0.46
C ASN A 151 -30.95 13.32 -0.75
N LEU A 152 -31.50 13.42 -1.93
CA LEU A 152 -30.76 13.72 -3.15
C LEU A 152 -30.39 15.20 -3.18
N LEU A 153 -29.11 15.52 -3.13
CA LEU A 153 -28.61 16.89 -3.16
C LEU A 153 -28.40 17.40 -4.59
N GLY A 154 -28.15 16.50 -5.53
CA GLY A 154 -27.96 16.85 -6.92
C GLY A 154 -27.53 15.67 -7.77
N LEU A 155 -27.68 15.82 -9.08
CA LEU A 155 -27.16 14.87 -10.09
C LEU A 155 -26.26 15.65 -11.05
N SER A 156 -25.15 15.06 -11.42
CA SER A 156 -24.27 15.62 -12.44
C SER A 156 -23.93 14.55 -13.47
N ILE A 157 -23.93 14.94 -14.74
CA ILE A 157 -23.48 14.09 -15.84
C ILE A 157 -22.02 14.40 -16.07
N LYS A 158 -21.18 13.37 -15.99
CA LYS A 158 -19.77 13.45 -16.35
C LYS A 158 -19.57 12.74 -17.69
N GLU A 159 -19.33 13.53 -18.71
CA GLU A 159 -18.95 12.99 -20.02
C GLU A 159 -17.52 12.44 -19.95
N GLY A 160 -17.27 11.33 -20.64
CA GLY A 160 -15.96 10.72 -20.72
C GLY A 160 -15.85 9.81 -21.96
N GLU A 161 -14.61 9.61 -22.39
CA GLU A 161 -14.30 8.69 -23.47
C GLU A 161 -13.57 7.47 -22.94
N THR A 162 -13.89 6.32 -23.49
CA THR A 162 -13.12 5.10 -23.23
C THR A 162 -11.79 5.18 -23.96
N SER A 163 -10.72 4.77 -23.31
CA SER A 163 -9.41 4.67 -23.93
C SER A 163 -9.04 3.20 -24.18
N PRO A 164 -8.30 2.90 -25.27
CA PRO A 164 -7.81 1.54 -25.49
C PRO A 164 -6.84 1.13 -24.37
N PRO A 165 -6.64 -0.18 -24.16
CA PRO A 165 -5.63 -0.66 -23.23
C PRO A 165 -4.25 -0.05 -23.54
N LYS A 166 -3.49 0.26 -22.49
CA LYS A 166 -2.13 0.79 -22.64
C LYS A 166 -1.26 -0.24 -23.36
N ARG A 167 -0.41 0.22 -24.27
CA ARG A 167 0.62 -0.64 -24.88
C ARG A 167 1.57 -1.15 -23.82
N TYR A 168 2.08 -2.36 -24.00
CA TYR A 168 3.10 -2.92 -23.14
C TYR A 168 4.37 -2.07 -23.14
N THR A 169 4.90 -1.82 -21.98
CA THR A 169 6.29 -1.40 -21.79
C THR A 169 7.19 -2.64 -21.71
N SER A 170 8.50 -2.49 -21.81
CA SER A 170 9.42 -3.63 -21.65
C SER A 170 9.18 -4.39 -20.34
N GLY A 171 9.00 -3.67 -19.22
CA GLY A 171 8.73 -4.28 -17.93
C GLY A 171 7.37 -4.99 -17.85
N SER A 172 6.30 -4.38 -18.37
CA SER A 172 4.98 -5.01 -18.34
C SER A 172 4.86 -6.18 -19.31
N MET A 173 5.65 -6.21 -20.39
CA MET A 173 5.72 -7.34 -21.30
C MET A 173 6.36 -8.54 -20.60
N ILE A 174 7.46 -8.35 -19.88
CA ILE A 174 8.12 -9.41 -19.11
C ILE A 174 7.18 -10.02 -18.06
N LEU A 175 6.35 -9.19 -17.42
CA LEU A 175 5.38 -9.67 -16.43
C LEU A 175 4.18 -10.39 -17.05
N ALA A 176 3.91 -10.17 -18.33
CA ALA A 176 2.80 -10.80 -19.04
C ALA A 176 3.18 -12.14 -19.70
N MET A 177 4.47 -12.41 -19.85
CA MET A 177 5.02 -13.67 -20.35
C MET A 177 5.16 -14.72 -19.24
#